data_898ec884a5d738054f7e171f77f6113f
#
_entry.id   898ec884a5d738054f7e171f77f6113f
#
_cell.length_a   1.000
_cell.length_b   1.000
_cell.length_c   1.000
_cell.angle_alpha   90.00
_cell.angle_beta   90.00
_cell.angle_gamma   90.00
#
_symmetry.space_group_name_H-M   'P 1'
#
loop_
_entity.id
_entity.type
_entity.pdbx_description
1 polymer ?
#
loop_
_entity_poly.entity_id
_entity_poly.type
_entity_poly.pdbx_seq_one_letter_code
_entity_poly.pdbx_strand_id
1 'polypeptide(L)'
;RYLAAPPPKAVRAEGVRIFTEDGGNFIDAAGGAAVSCLGHSHPAILAAMHEAIDRLQYLHTGSFTHDAMEELADALLEDAPGDLSHAFFVSSGSEAVESALKLARQYFLEIGQPERYRFVARRQSYHGNTLGALAVGGNAMRQAPYKPLLMDAASHIAPCYAYRDQRDDETLEAYGLRVANELETELLRLGPETVAAFIAEPVVGATLGSAPPAPGYFRRIREICDQYGVLFIADEIMCGGGRCGAMFAISDEGVAPDIITVAKGLGGGYQPIGAMLSAGHIADALKLGSGGFQHGHTYLGHPIA
;
A
#
# COMPACT_ATOMS: atom_id res chain seq x y z
N ARG A 1 -24.68 -1.58 -5.81
CA ARG A 1 -24.56 -0.11 -6.00
C ARG A 1 -25.53 0.42 -7.06
N TYR A 2 -25.90 -0.39 -8.05
CA TYR A 2 -26.67 0.02 -9.23
C TYR A 2 -28.14 -0.44 -9.20
N LEU A 3 -28.63 -0.91 -8.05
CA LEU A 3 -29.97 -1.49 -7.95
C LEU A 3 -31.10 -0.46 -8.03
N ALA A 4 -30.86 0.78 -7.58
CA ALA A 4 -31.88 1.81 -7.53
C ALA A 4 -31.84 2.78 -8.74
N ALA A 5 -30.62 3.20 -9.15
CA ALA A 5 -30.41 4.06 -10.30
C ALA A 5 -29.02 3.79 -10.89
N PRO A 6 -28.91 3.42 -12.19
CA PRO A 6 -27.62 3.28 -12.83
C PRO A 6 -26.91 4.65 -12.91
N PRO A 7 -25.57 4.69 -12.75
CA PRO A 7 -24.83 5.92 -12.99
C PRO A 7 -24.85 6.32 -14.47
N PRO A 8 -24.53 7.60 -14.80
CA PRO A 8 -24.35 8.00 -16.19
C PRO A 8 -23.32 7.11 -16.91
N LYS A 9 -23.59 6.77 -18.17
CA LYS A 9 -22.71 5.92 -18.98
C LYS A 9 -21.63 6.77 -19.62
N ALA A 10 -20.39 6.65 -19.14
CA ALA A 10 -19.23 7.28 -19.76
C ALA A 10 -18.91 6.60 -21.10
N VAL A 11 -18.62 7.40 -22.12
CA VAL A 11 -18.29 6.93 -23.49
C VAL A 11 -16.90 7.39 -23.95
N ARG A 12 -16.36 8.44 -23.34
CA ARG A 12 -15.04 8.98 -23.66
C ARG A 12 -14.50 9.76 -22.45
N ALA A 13 -13.19 9.81 -22.32
CA ALA A 13 -12.53 10.71 -21.38
C ALA A 13 -11.26 11.28 -22.04
N GLU A 14 -10.90 12.54 -21.69
CA GLU A 14 -9.75 13.25 -22.25
C GLU A 14 -9.26 14.32 -21.27
N GLY A 15 -7.97 14.34 -20.98
CA GLY A 15 -7.40 15.22 -19.97
C GLY A 15 -8.12 15.04 -18.63
N VAL A 16 -8.78 16.07 -18.13
CA VAL A 16 -9.56 16.04 -16.87
C VAL A 16 -11.06 15.89 -17.09
N ARG A 17 -11.51 15.54 -18.28
CA ARG A 17 -12.93 15.52 -18.63
C ARG A 17 -13.45 14.13 -18.96
N ILE A 18 -14.66 13.82 -18.47
CA ILE A 18 -15.40 12.61 -18.77
C ILE A 18 -16.67 13.00 -19.51
N PHE A 19 -16.97 12.33 -20.61
CA PHE A 19 -18.14 12.56 -21.47
C PHE A 19 -19.07 11.37 -21.39
N THR A 20 -20.38 11.64 -21.27
CA THR A 20 -21.41 10.61 -21.15
C THR A 20 -22.27 10.51 -22.39
N GLU A 21 -22.97 9.37 -22.56
CA GLU A 21 -23.80 9.04 -23.71
C GLU A 21 -24.96 10.04 -23.93
N ASP A 22 -25.49 10.63 -22.86
CA ASP A 22 -26.54 11.65 -22.85
C ASP A 22 -26.03 13.08 -23.12
N GLY A 23 -24.73 13.24 -23.47
CA GLY A 23 -24.11 14.52 -23.77
C GLY A 23 -23.55 15.26 -22.55
N GLY A 24 -23.56 14.65 -21.38
CA GLY A 24 -22.95 15.22 -20.19
C GLY A 24 -21.43 15.39 -20.34
N ASN A 25 -20.88 16.39 -19.66
CA ASN A 25 -19.44 16.73 -19.64
C ASN A 25 -19.04 17.06 -18.20
N PHE A 26 -18.28 16.19 -17.58
CA PHE A 26 -17.89 16.28 -16.18
C PHE A 26 -16.38 16.50 -16.04
N ILE A 27 -15.98 17.26 -15.01
CA ILE A 27 -14.58 17.36 -14.59
C ILE A 27 -14.31 16.21 -13.60
N ASP A 28 -13.30 15.39 -13.88
CA ASP A 28 -12.81 14.36 -12.95
C ASP A 28 -11.91 14.99 -11.88
N ALA A 29 -12.55 15.71 -10.95
CA ALA A 29 -11.85 16.44 -9.90
C ALA A 29 -11.29 15.55 -8.79
N ALA A 30 -11.75 14.30 -8.71
CA ALA A 30 -11.30 13.33 -7.71
C ALA A 30 -10.27 12.32 -8.25
N GLY A 31 -10.07 12.28 -9.57
CA GLY A 31 -9.26 11.26 -10.20
C GLY A 31 -9.79 9.84 -9.94
N GLY A 32 -11.13 9.68 -9.95
CA GLY A 32 -11.78 8.45 -9.50
C GLY A 32 -11.57 8.21 -8.01
N ALA A 33 -10.82 7.17 -7.66
CA ALA A 33 -10.40 6.89 -6.28
C ALA A 33 -8.93 7.34 -6.07
N ALA A 34 -8.60 8.57 -6.48
CA ALA A 34 -7.24 9.14 -6.49
C ALA A 34 -6.27 8.34 -7.41
N VAL A 35 -6.72 7.97 -8.60
CA VAL A 35 -6.00 7.09 -9.53
C VAL A 35 -5.51 7.85 -10.77
N SER A 36 -6.40 8.58 -11.48
CA SER A 36 -6.11 9.20 -12.79
C SER A 36 -5.28 10.49 -12.67
N CYS A 37 -4.14 10.42 -11.97
CA CYS A 37 -3.26 11.58 -11.70
C CYS A 37 -2.61 12.16 -12.97
N LEU A 38 -2.49 11.38 -14.05
CA LEU A 38 -1.94 11.79 -15.34
C LEU A 38 -3.00 12.26 -16.33
N GLY A 39 -4.26 12.29 -15.91
CA GLY A 39 -5.41 12.55 -16.77
C GLY A 39 -5.72 11.40 -17.73
N HIS A 40 -6.80 11.58 -18.48
CA HIS A 40 -7.29 10.58 -19.43
C HIS A 40 -6.66 10.78 -20.82
N SER A 41 -6.44 9.68 -21.55
CA SER A 41 -5.99 9.65 -22.94
C SER A 41 -4.64 10.38 -23.17
N HIS A 42 -3.70 10.26 -22.23
CA HIS A 42 -2.37 10.84 -22.39
C HIS A 42 -1.62 10.16 -23.56
N PRO A 43 -1.18 10.93 -24.58
CA PRO A 43 -0.70 10.35 -25.84
C PRO A 43 0.55 9.48 -25.68
N ALA A 44 1.48 9.84 -24.80
CA ALA A 44 2.70 9.06 -24.60
C ALA A 44 2.39 7.69 -23.92
N ILE A 45 1.45 7.66 -22.99
CA ILE A 45 1.04 6.41 -22.33
C ILE A 45 0.32 5.50 -23.32
N LEU A 46 -0.60 6.03 -24.11
CA LEU A 46 -1.30 5.26 -25.15
C LEU A 46 -0.31 4.69 -26.17
N ALA A 47 0.68 5.47 -26.60
CA ALA A 47 1.71 5.02 -27.53
C ALA A 47 2.54 3.86 -26.92
N ALA A 48 2.99 3.99 -25.69
CA ALA A 48 3.75 2.92 -25.00
C ALA A 48 2.91 1.64 -24.83
N MET A 49 1.62 1.77 -24.50
CA MET A 49 0.72 0.62 -24.40
C MET A 49 0.50 -0.07 -25.75
N HIS A 50 0.33 0.67 -26.84
CA HIS A 50 0.23 0.09 -28.19
C HIS A 50 1.52 -0.63 -28.59
N GLU A 51 2.68 -0.05 -28.33
CA GLU A 51 3.96 -0.73 -28.57
C GLU A 51 4.08 -2.02 -27.75
N ALA A 52 3.70 -2.00 -26.47
CA ALA A 52 3.72 -3.20 -25.63
C ALA A 52 2.77 -4.29 -26.15
N ILE A 53 1.57 -3.90 -26.62
CA ILE A 53 0.60 -4.84 -27.22
C ILE A 53 1.17 -5.50 -28.45
N ASP A 54 1.87 -4.77 -29.34
CA ASP A 54 2.45 -5.30 -30.56
C ASP A 54 3.67 -6.20 -30.27
N ARG A 55 4.43 -5.92 -29.19
CA ARG A 55 5.69 -6.60 -28.84
C ARG A 55 5.50 -7.82 -27.97
N LEU A 56 4.79 -7.70 -26.84
CA LEU A 56 4.67 -8.76 -25.83
C LEU A 56 3.42 -8.57 -24.97
N GLN A 57 2.42 -9.43 -25.13
CA GLN A 57 1.13 -9.28 -24.45
C GLN A 57 1.11 -9.91 -23.07
N TYR A 58 1.80 -11.04 -22.91
CA TYR A 58 1.85 -11.81 -21.66
C TYR A 58 3.08 -12.72 -21.64
N LEU A 59 3.64 -12.91 -20.45
CA LEU A 59 4.58 -14.00 -20.16
C LEU A 59 4.39 -14.46 -18.72
N HIS A 60 4.89 -15.65 -18.44
CA HIS A 60 4.90 -16.20 -17.08
C HIS A 60 6.20 -15.80 -16.37
N THR A 61 6.09 -14.89 -15.40
CA THR A 61 7.25 -14.30 -14.70
C THR A 61 8.04 -15.29 -13.81
N GLY A 62 7.50 -16.48 -13.56
CA GLY A 62 8.26 -17.58 -12.97
C GLY A 62 9.30 -18.22 -13.90
N SER A 63 9.30 -17.88 -15.21
CA SER A 63 10.22 -18.46 -16.22
C SER A 63 10.95 -17.39 -17.02
N PHE A 64 10.44 -16.18 -17.08
CA PHE A 64 10.96 -15.11 -17.91
C PHE A 64 10.83 -13.76 -17.19
N THR A 65 11.68 -12.81 -17.58
CA THR A 65 11.56 -11.39 -17.28
C THR A 65 11.44 -10.58 -18.56
N HIS A 66 11.21 -9.28 -18.47
CA HIS A 66 11.18 -8.36 -19.61
C HIS A 66 11.58 -6.94 -19.21
N ASP A 67 12.08 -6.18 -20.18
CA ASP A 67 12.68 -4.85 -19.97
C ASP A 67 11.78 -3.91 -19.18
N ALA A 68 10.49 -3.78 -19.57
CA ALA A 68 9.57 -2.83 -18.91
C ALA A 68 9.36 -3.16 -17.41
N MET A 69 9.39 -4.42 -17.01
CA MET A 69 9.27 -4.81 -15.59
C MET A 69 10.55 -4.44 -14.82
N GLU A 70 11.72 -4.71 -15.40
CA GLU A 70 13.01 -4.38 -14.78
C GLU A 70 13.20 -2.86 -14.68
N GLU A 71 12.91 -2.11 -15.76
CA GLU A 71 12.98 -0.63 -15.78
C GLU A 71 12.05 0.00 -14.74
N LEU A 72 10.82 -0.53 -14.58
CA LEU A 72 9.90 -0.04 -13.56
C LEU A 72 10.39 -0.38 -12.14
N ALA A 73 10.99 -1.56 -11.95
CA ALA A 73 11.59 -1.92 -10.67
C ALA A 73 12.73 -0.97 -10.30
N ASP A 74 13.64 -0.72 -11.23
CA ASP A 74 14.75 0.22 -11.04
C ASP A 74 14.25 1.62 -10.72
N ALA A 75 13.29 2.15 -11.49
CA ALA A 75 12.69 3.46 -11.27
C ALA A 75 12.01 3.61 -9.90
N LEU A 76 11.32 2.57 -9.42
CA LEU A 76 10.70 2.59 -8.09
C LEU A 76 11.74 2.52 -6.97
N LEU A 77 12.81 1.76 -7.17
CA LEU A 77 13.84 1.56 -6.16
C LEU A 77 14.82 2.74 -6.07
N GLU A 78 15.00 3.51 -7.14
CA GLU A 78 15.86 4.71 -7.16
C GLU A 78 15.41 5.74 -6.13
N ASP A 79 14.10 5.96 -5.98
CA ASP A 79 13.51 6.92 -5.05
C ASP A 79 13.11 6.29 -3.70
N ALA A 80 13.31 4.98 -3.53
CA ALA A 80 12.85 4.28 -2.34
C ALA A 80 13.73 4.58 -1.11
N PRO A 81 13.12 4.86 0.06
CA PRO A 81 13.88 5.14 1.27
C PRO A 81 14.55 3.87 1.84
N GLY A 82 15.75 4.04 2.41
CA GLY A 82 16.48 2.97 3.09
C GLY A 82 17.16 1.99 2.15
N ASP A 83 17.07 0.70 2.45
CA ASP A 83 17.69 -0.41 1.72
C ASP A 83 16.68 -1.26 0.92
N LEU A 84 15.54 -0.68 0.54
CA LEU A 84 14.58 -1.33 -0.34
C LEU A 84 15.25 -1.65 -1.67
N SER A 85 15.23 -2.92 -2.07
CA SER A 85 16.04 -3.42 -3.20
C SER A 85 15.35 -4.43 -4.10
N HIS A 86 14.11 -4.82 -3.76
CA HIS A 86 13.34 -5.78 -4.53
C HIS A 86 11.92 -5.29 -4.74
N ALA A 87 11.39 -5.49 -5.95
CA ALA A 87 10.02 -5.18 -6.33
C ALA A 87 9.26 -6.45 -6.73
N PHE A 88 8.01 -6.55 -6.27
CA PHE A 88 7.08 -7.63 -6.61
C PHE A 88 5.81 -7.02 -7.17
N PHE A 89 5.59 -7.16 -8.48
CA PHE A 89 4.46 -6.55 -9.18
C PHE A 89 3.20 -7.40 -9.08
N VAL A 90 2.07 -6.75 -8.92
CA VAL A 90 0.74 -7.34 -8.80
C VAL A 90 -0.29 -6.51 -9.58
N SER A 91 -1.56 -6.90 -9.58
CA SER A 91 -2.59 -6.21 -10.36
C SER A 91 -3.42 -5.19 -9.56
N SER A 92 -3.19 -5.06 -8.26
CA SER A 92 -3.97 -4.13 -7.42
C SER A 92 -3.28 -3.82 -6.09
N GLY A 93 -3.73 -2.74 -5.43
CA GLY A 93 -3.28 -2.42 -4.08
C GLY A 93 -3.66 -3.47 -3.03
N SER A 94 -4.84 -4.11 -3.17
CA SER A 94 -5.23 -5.19 -2.25
C SER A 94 -4.30 -6.40 -2.36
N GLU A 95 -3.86 -6.75 -3.58
CA GLU A 95 -2.87 -7.80 -3.80
C GLU A 95 -1.48 -7.40 -3.29
N ALA A 96 -1.10 -6.12 -3.42
CA ALA A 96 0.15 -5.62 -2.87
C ALA A 96 0.18 -5.76 -1.34
N VAL A 97 -0.91 -5.41 -0.65
CA VAL A 97 -1.02 -5.61 0.81
C VAL A 97 -1.03 -7.09 1.18
N GLU A 98 -1.79 -7.95 0.49
CA GLU A 98 -1.76 -9.40 0.72
C GLU A 98 -0.34 -9.96 0.57
N SER A 99 0.40 -9.50 -0.45
CA SER A 99 1.80 -9.87 -0.66
C SER A 99 2.69 -9.42 0.49
N ALA A 100 2.52 -8.19 0.97
CA ALA A 100 3.28 -7.65 2.10
C ALA A 100 3.04 -8.44 3.41
N LEU A 101 1.77 -8.78 3.71
CA LEU A 101 1.44 -9.59 4.88
C LEU A 101 2.06 -10.99 4.80
N LYS A 102 1.96 -11.64 3.64
CA LYS A 102 2.54 -12.97 3.40
C LYS A 102 4.07 -12.93 3.42
N LEU A 103 4.68 -11.90 2.84
CA LEU A 103 6.13 -11.75 2.87
C LEU A 103 6.64 -11.57 4.30
N ALA A 104 6.01 -10.71 5.09
CA ALA A 104 6.35 -10.52 6.50
C ALA A 104 6.23 -11.84 7.28
N ARG A 105 5.16 -12.60 7.05
CA ARG A 105 4.99 -13.91 7.70
C ARG A 105 6.06 -14.91 7.26
N GLN A 106 6.35 -15.03 5.96
CA GLN A 106 7.35 -15.96 5.45
C GLN A 106 8.75 -15.57 5.94
N TYR A 107 9.11 -14.29 5.94
CA TYR A 107 10.38 -13.81 6.49
C TYR A 107 10.63 -14.36 7.89
N PHE A 108 9.66 -14.27 8.79
CA PHE A 108 9.83 -14.77 10.15
C PHE A 108 9.93 -16.30 10.24
N LEU A 109 9.32 -17.04 9.31
CA LEU A 109 9.56 -18.47 9.20
C LEU A 109 11.00 -18.78 8.78
N GLU A 110 11.52 -18.05 7.78
CA GLU A 110 12.87 -18.25 7.28
C GLU A 110 13.96 -17.97 8.32
N ILE A 111 13.72 -17.01 9.21
CA ILE A 111 14.66 -16.69 10.30
C ILE A 111 14.38 -17.45 11.61
N GLY A 112 13.53 -18.49 11.56
CA GLY A 112 13.27 -19.36 12.72
C GLY A 112 12.40 -18.74 13.82
N GLN A 113 11.54 -17.76 13.51
CA GLN A 113 10.61 -17.13 14.45
C GLN A 113 9.13 -17.42 14.09
N PRO A 114 8.68 -18.69 14.10
CA PRO A 114 7.36 -19.09 13.63
C PRO A 114 6.19 -18.52 14.46
N GLU A 115 6.44 -18.03 15.66
CA GLU A 115 5.40 -17.41 16.51
C GLU A 115 4.97 -16.02 16.05
N ARG A 116 5.75 -15.35 15.17
CA ARG A 116 5.42 -14.04 14.61
C ARG A 116 4.43 -14.16 13.45
N TYR A 117 3.16 -13.94 13.71
CA TYR A 117 2.08 -14.03 12.71
C TYR A 117 1.00 -12.95 12.88
N ARG A 118 1.07 -12.15 13.96
CA ARG A 118 0.11 -11.08 14.23
C ARG A 118 0.50 -9.80 13.53
N PHE A 119 -0.49 -8.98 13.21
CA PHE A 119 -0.32 -7.68 12.60
C PHE A 119 -0.97 -6.61 13.46
N VAL A 120 -0.32 -5.44 13.54
CA VAL A 120 -0.89 -4.27 14.18
C VAL A 120 -1.12 -3.21 13.09
N ALA A 121 -2.29 -2.56 13.12
CA ALA A 121 -2.64 -1.47 12.21
C ALA A 121 -3.36 -0.35 12.98
N ARG A 122 -3.84 0.66 12.30
CA ARG A 122 -4.61 1.74 12.93
C ARG A 122 -6.10 1.53 12.73
N ARG A 123 -6.90 1.90 13.72
CA ARG A 123 -8.33 2.14 13.50
C ARG A 123 -8.51 3.21 12.43
N GLN A 124 -9.61 3.17 11.69
CA GLN A 124 -9.91 4.11 10.61
C GLN A 124 -8.85 4.14 9.50
N SER A 125 -8.16 3.03 9.25
CA SER A 125 -7.28 2.83 8.09
C SER A 125 -7.99 2.07 6.96
N TYR A 126 -7.39 2.09 5.77
CA TYR A 126 -7.88 1.33 4.62
C TYR A 126 -6.71 0.71 3.85
N HIS A 127 -6.64 -0.63 3.85
CA HIS A 127 -5.55 -1.38 3.22
C HIS A 127 -5.99 -2.29 2.07
N GLY A 128 -7.27 -2.31 1.75
CA GLY A 128 -7.80 -3.12 0.64
C GLY A 128 -9.07 -3.90 0.97
N ASN A 129 -9.48 -4.81 0.07
CA ASN A 129 -10.73 -5.56 0.16
C ASN A 129 -10.56 -7.08 0.01
N THR A 130 -9.36 -7.61 -0.20
CA THR A 130 -9.09 -9.04 0.00
C THR A 130 -9.21 -9.37 1.47
N LEU A 131 -9.42 -10.63 1.85
CA LEU A 131 -9.73 -10.97 3.25
C LEU A 131 -8.62 -10.56 4.22
N GLY A 132 -7.34 -10.74 3.86
CA GLY A 132 -6.22 -10.30 4.68
C GLY A 132 -6.11 -8.77 4.75
N ALA A 133 -6.15 -8.08 3.60
CA ALA A 133 -6.10 -6.63 3.55
C ALA A 133 -7.29 -5.98 4.28
N LEU A 134 -8.49 -6.58 4.19
CA LEU A 134 -9.67 -6.14 4.91
C LEU A 134 -9.53 -6.38 6.43
N ALA A 135 -8.92 -7.50 6.84
CA ALA A 135 -8.72 -7.83 8.25
C ALA A 135 -7.76 -6.85 8.94
N VAL A 136 -6.65 -6.48 8.29
CA VAL A 136 -5.71 -5.49 8.84
C VAL A 136 -6.23 -4.06 8.70
N GLY A 137 -7.17 -3.78 7.81
CA GLY A 137 -7.82 -2.48 7.70
C GLY A 137 -8.59 -2.11 8.97
N GLY A 138 -8.68 -0.82 9.28
CA GLY A 138 -9.40 -0.29 10.46
C GLY A 138 -10.82 0.23 10.19
N ASN A 139 -11.40 -0.06 9.03
CA ASN A 139 -12.74 0.40 8.67
C ASN A 139 -13.82 -0.59 9.11
N ALA A 140 -14.32 -0.42 10.34
CA ALA A 140 -15.30 -1.33 10.96
C ALA A 140 -16.59 -1.50 10.11
N MET A 141 -17.05 -0.46 9.42
CA MET A 141 -18.25 -0.55 8.57
C MET A 141 -18.03 -1.51 7.38
N ARG A 142 -16.84 -1.52 6.79
CA ARG A 142 -16.49 -2.44 5.68
C ARG A 142 -16.25 -3.86 6.16
N GLN A 143 -15.72 -4.03 7.37
CA GLN A 143 -15.47 -5.33 7.97
C GLN A 143 -16.74 -6.04 8.44
N ALA A 144 -17.74 -5.28 8.92
CA ALA A 144 -18.92 -5.84 9.59
C ALA A 144 -19.61 -6.99 8.82
N PRO A 145 -19.88 -6.91 7.50
CA PRO A 145 -20.51 -8.00 6.76
C PRO A 145 -19.64 -9.25 6.65
N TYR A 146 -18.32 -9.10 6.74
CA TYR A 146 -17.34 -10.17 6.49
C TYR A 146 -16.63 -10.65 7.75
N LYS A 147 -16.99 -10.11 8.92
CA LYS A 147 -16.31 -10.41 10.19
C LYS A 147 -16.07 -11.91 10.43
N PRO A 148 -17.01 -12.83 10.14
CA PRO A 148 -16.79 -14.27 10.34
C PRO A 148 -15.72 -14.90 9.43
N LEU A 149 -15.33 -14.20 8.35
CA LEU A 149 -14.33 -14.66 7.38
C LEU A 149 -12.94 -14.04 7.58
N LEU A 150 -12.84 -13.02 8.46
CA LEU A 150 -11.59 -12.30 8.65
C LEU A 150 -10.67 -13.04 9.61
N MET A 151 -9.35 -13.00 9.34
CA MET A 151 -8.36 -13.56 10.25
C MET A 151 -8.34 -12.81 11.58
N ASP A 152 -8.22 -13.55 12.69
CA ASP A 152 -8.13 -13.01 14.05
C ASP A 152 -6.67 -12.69 14.47
N ALA A 153 -5.84 -12.36 13.50
CA ALA A 153 -4.43 -12.04 13.70
C ALA A 153 -4.13 -10.53 13.63
N ALA A 154 -5.17 -9.69 13.43
CA ALA A 154 -5.03 -8.25 13.31
C ALA A 154 -5.50 -7.53 14.57
N SER A 155 -4.70 -6.57 15.06
CA SER A 155 -5.03 -5.67 16.16
C SER A 155 -4.93 -4.22 15.71
N HIS A 156 -5.64 -3.31 16.40
CA HIS A 156 -5.76 -1.92 15.95
C HIS A 156 -5.53 -0.92 17.09
N ILE A 157 -4.55 -0.03 16.90
CA ILE A 157 -4.28 1.13 17.74
C ILE A 157 -5.04 2.38 17.25
N ALA A 158 -4.96 3.50 18.00
CA ALA A 158 -5.57 4.76 17.57
C ALA A 158 -4.99 5.27 16.24
N PRO A 159 -5.78 5.99 15.41
CA PRO A 159 -5.23 6.73 14.28
C PRO A 159 -4.41 7.92 14.76
N CYS A 160 -3.42 8.36 13.97
CA CYS A 160 -2.82 9.67 14.15
C CYS A 160 -3.72 10.72 13.48
N TYR A 161 -4.63 11.33 14.24
CA TYR A 161 -5.65 12.25 13.73
C TYR A 161 -5.81 13.47 14.64
N ALA A 162 -4.84 14.37 14.61
CA ALA A 162 -4.75 15.54 15.51
C ALA A 162 -6.02 16.39 15.53
N TYR A 163 -6.69 16.57 14.38
CA TYR A 163 -7.92 17.36 14.29
C TYR A 163 -9.04 16.91 15.26
N ARG A 164 -9.07 15.62 15.64
CA ARG A 164 -10.09 15.06 16.54
C ARG A 164 -9.55 14.70 17.91
N ASP A 165 -8.29 14.27 17.98
CA ASP A 165 -7.80 13.52 19.14
C ASP A 165 -6.66 14.24 19.88
N GLN A 166 -6.15 15.37 19.35
CA GLN A 166 -5.20 16.23 20.06
C GLN A 166 -5.92 16.91 21.24
N ARG A 167 -5.28 16.90 22.39
CA ARG A 167 -5.76 17.55 23.61
C ARG A 167 -5.42 19.04 23.59
N ASP A 168 -6.22 19.87 24.28
CA ASP A 168 -6.00 21.32 24.35
C ASP A 168 -4.67 21.69 25.05
N ASP A 169 -4.16 20.82 25.91
CA ASP A 169 -2.96 21.04 26.72
C ASP A 169 -1.69 20.40 26.15
N GLU A 170 -1.74 19.81 24.94
CA GLU A 170 -0.58 19.18 24.29
C GLU A 170 -0.18 19.86 22.98
N THR A 171 1.14 19.89 22.71
CA THR A 171 1.64 20.29 21.39
C THR A 171 1.36 19.20 20.35
N LEU A 172 1.39 19.56 19.05
CA LEU A 172 1.19 18.59 17.97
C LEU A 172 2.22 17.45 18.01
N GLU A 173 3.48 17.76 18.36
CA GLU A 173 4.55 16.76 18.51
C GLU A 173 4.29 15.85 19.71
N ALA A 174 3.93 16.40 20.88
CA ALA A 174 3.57 15.60 22.05
C ALA A 174 2.40 14.65 21.76
N TYR A 175 1.40 15.14 21.02
CA TYR A 175 0.32 14.29 20.50
C TYR A 175 0.85 13.15 19.63
N GLY A 176 1.69 13.46 18.65
CA GLY A 176 2.29 12.46 17.75
C GLY A 176 3.02 11.35 18.50
N LEU A 177 3.87 11.73 19.46
CA LEU A 177 4.61 10.79 20.31
C LEU A 177 3.66 9.95 21.19
N ARG A 178 2.65 10.57 21.79
CA ARG A 178 1.66 9.87 22.64
C ARG A 178 0.94 8.79 21.85
N VAL A 179 0.45 9.11 20.66
CA VAL A 179 -0.31 8.16 19.83
C VAL A 179 0.62 7.09 19.25
N ALA A 180 1.87 7.42 18.89
CA ALA A 180 2.84 6.42 18.45
C ALA A 180 3.16 5.41 19.54
N ASN A 181 3.25 5.83 20.81
CA ASN A 181 3.51 4.93 21.96
C ASN A 181 2.37 3.92 22.22
N GLU A 182 1.18 4.11 21.63
CA GLU A 182 0.14 3.07 21.67
C GLU A 182 0.60 1.78 20.95
N LEU A 183 1.48 1.88 19.95
CA LEU A 183 2.07 0.71 19.32
C LEU A 183 2.87 -0.12 20.33
N GLU A 184 3.74 0.50 21.11
CA GLU A 184 4.51 -0.21 22.13
C GLU A 184 3.60 -0.87 23.17
N THR A 185 2.58 -0.15 23.65
CA THR A 185 1.58 -0.70 24.58
C THR A 185 0.89 -1.93 24.01
N GLU A 186 0.52 -1.88 22.73
CA GLU A 186 -0.17 -2.98 22.07
C GLU A 186 0.76 -4.17 21.79
N LEU A 187 2.02 -3.93 21.41
CA LEU A 187 3.03 -4.98 21.27
C LEU A 187 3.23 -5.72 22.59
N LEU A 188 3.40 -5.00 23.70
CA LEU A 188 3.56 -5.60 25.02
C LEU A 188 2.32 -6.40 25.46
N ARG A 189 1.11 -5.95 25.08
CA ARG A 189 -0.14 -6.68 25.36
C ARG A 189 -0.26 -7.98 24.55
N LEU A 190 0.21 -7.98 23.31
CA LEU A 190 0.12 -9.14 22.40
C LEU A 190 1.23 -10.17 22.64
N GLY A 191 2.35 -9.78 23.25
CA GLY A 191 3.62 -10.49 23.25
C GLY A 191 4.41 -10.09 21.99
N PRO A 192 5.45 -9.23 22.11
CA PRO A 192 6.18 -8.70 20.95
C PRO A 192 6.71 -9.78 20.00
N GLU A 193 7.09 -10.93 20.55
CA GLU A 193 7.57 -12.10 19.81
C GLU A 193 6.49 -12.78 18.95
N THR A 194 5.22 -12.38 19.07
CA THR A 194 4.12 -12.89 18.24
C THR A 194 3.76 -11.96 17.08
N VAL A 195 4.28 -10.73 17.08
CA VAL A 195 3.92 -9.72 16.09
C VAL A 195 4.92 -9.71 14.94
N ALA A 196 4.42 -9.87 13.72
CA ALA A 196 5.19 -9.83 12.49
C ALA A 196 5.39 -8.39 11.99
N ALA A 197 4.33 -7.61 11.88
CA ALA A 197 4.45 -6.27 11.31
C ALA A 197 3.42 -5.28 11.87
N PHE A 198 3.81 -4.00 11.84
CA PHE A 198 2.90 -2.85 11.89
C PHE A 198 2.69 -2.33 10.47
N ILE A 199 1.43 -2.05 10.09
CA ILE A 199 1.09 -1.48 8.78
C ILE A 199 0.34 -0.15 8.94
N ALA A 200 0.74 0.87 8.18
CA ALA A 200 0.11 2.19 8.20
C ALA A 200 0.27 2.95 6.87
N GLU A 201 -0.75 3.75 6.52
CA GLU A 201 -0.67 4.76 5.46
C GLU A 201 0.14 5.96 5.99
N PRO A 202 1.19 6.43 5.31
CA PRO A 202 1.87 7.68 5.71
C PRO A 202 0.92 8.88 5.79
N VAL A 203 0.06 9.06 4.81
CA VAL A 203 -1.06 9.99 4.86
C VAL A 203 -2.35 9.19 4.71
N VAL A 204 -3.22 9.24 5.72
CA VAL A 204 -4.48 8.47 5.70
C VAL A 204 -5.45 9.09 4.72
N GLY A 205 -5.72 8.39 3.62
CA GLY A 205 -6.56 8.92 2.55
C GLY A 205 -8.05 8.71 2.76
N ALA A 206 -8.53 7.51 2.38
CA ALA A 206 -9.95 7.21 2.16
C ALA A 206 -10.86 7.31 3.41
N THR A 207 -10.31 7.14 4.60
CA THR A 207 -11.09 6.99 5.84
C THR A 207 -11.07 8.24 6.72
N LEU A 208 -10.04 9.08 6.60
CA LEU A 208 -9.88 10.31 7.38
C LEU A 208 -9.82 11.59 6.54
N GLY A 209 -9.90 11.47 5.18
CA GLY A 209 -9.93 12.63 4.30
C GLY A 209 -8.57 13.33 4.19
N SER A 210 -7.53 12.57 3.91
CA SER A 210 -6.14 13.04 3.72
C SER A 210 -5.52 13.63 4.99
N ALA A 211 -5.57 12.84 6.08
CA ALA A 211 -4.95 13.21 7.36
C ALA A 211 -3.44 12.93 7.36
N PRO A 212 -2.58 13.97 7.41
CA PRO A 212 -1.13 13.79 7.55
C PRO A 212 -0.77 13.34 8.97
N PRO A 213 0.42 12.75 9.17
CA PRO A 213 0.92 12.40 10.48
C PRO A 213 1.26 13.66 11.30
N ALA A 214 1.22 13.55 12.62
CA ALA A 214 1.81 14.55 13.50
C ALA A 214 3.34 14.43 13.50
N PRO A 215 4.08 15.54 13.72
CA PRO A 215 5.55 15.50 13.77
C PRO A 215 6.07 14.45 14.76
N GLY A 216 7.08 13.68 14.35
CA GLY A 216 7.72 12.66 15.18
C GLY A 216 6.95 11.32 15.26
N TYR A 217 5.71 11.23 14.75
CA TYR A 217 4.90 10.01 14.84
C TYR A 217 5.62 8.81 14.18
N PHE A 218 5.97 8.88 12.90
CA PHE A 218 6.61 7.77 12.21
C PHE A 218 8.03 7.49 12.66
N ARG A 219 8.77 8.51 13.12
CA ARG A 219 10.08 8.28 13.74
C ARG A 219 9.93 7.40 15.00
N ARG A 220 8.98 7.73 15.86
CA ARG A 220 8.71 6.91 17.05
C ARG A 220 8.19 5.51 16.71
N ILE A 221 7.34 5.37 15.71
CA ILE A 221 6.90 4.08 15.18
C ILE A 221 8.10 3.22 14.75
N ARG A 222 9.05 3.79 13.99
CA ARG A 222 10.25 3.07 13.54
C ARG A 222 11.10 2.61 14.71
N GLU A 223 11.35 3.50 15.68
CA GLU A 223 12.08 3.17 16.91
C GLU A 223 11.46 1.98 17.66
N ILE A 224 10.13 1.97 17.80
CA ILE A 224 9.41 0.88 18.45
C ILE A 224 9.53 -0.41 17.63
N CYS A 225 9.35 -0.35 16.32
CA CYS A 225 9.49 -1.51 15.45
C CYS A 225 10.90 -2.11 15.55
N ASP A 226 11.94 -1.27 15.52
CA ASP A 226 13.35 -1.70 15.67
C ASP A 226 13.60 -2.34 17.03
N GLN A 227 13.11 -1.72 18.10
CA GLN A 227 13.30 -2.20 19.48
C GLN A 227 12.73 -3.61 19.67
N TYR A 228 11.60 -3.92 19.04
CA TYR A 228 10.90 -5.19 19.23
C TYR A 228 11.08 -6.17 18.05
N GLY A 229 11.87 -5.80 17.04
CA GLY A 229 12.09 -6.62 15.84
C GLY A 229 10.82 -6.87 15.04
N VAL A 230 9.92 -5.89 14.97
CA VAL A 230 8.66 -5.90 14.21
C VAL A 230 8.89 -5.19 12.87
N LEU A 231 8.44 -5.77 11.77
CA LEU A 231 8.55 -5.12 10.47
C LEU A 231 7.59 -3.92 10.38
N PHE A 232 8.04 -2.85 9.71
CA PHE A 232 7.20 -1.72 9.37
C PHE A 232 6.82 -1.76 7.89
N ILE A 233 5.51 -1.83 7.60
CA ILE A 233 4.93 -1.77 6.26
C ILE A 233 4.31 -0.39 6.05
N ALA A 234 4.83 0.39 5.10
CA ALA A 234 4.22 1.65 4.69
C ALA A 234 3.27 1.40 3.51
N ASP A 235 1.99 1.70 3.71
CA ASP A 235 0.98 1.63 2.65
C ASP A 235 0.93 2.97 1.90
N GLU A 236 1.65 3.03 0.79
CA GLU A 236 1.75 4.19 -0.11
C GLU A 236 0.77 4.13 -1.29
N ILE A 237 -0.20 3.21 -1.24
CA ILE A 237 -1.15 2.99 -2.34
C ILE A 237 -1.90 4.26 -2.73
N MET A 238 -2.21 5.12 -1.77
CA MET A 238 -2.92 6.37 -2.04
C MET A 238 -2.02 7.61 -1.97
N CYS A 239 -1.11 7.68 -1.01
CA CYS A 239 -0.25 8.84 -0.78
C CYS A 239 1.03 8.83 -1.60
N GLY A 240 1.48 7.68 -2.09
CA GLY A 240 2.64 7.54 -2.96
C GLY A 240 2.39 7.92 -4.43
N GLY A 241 3.37 7.64 -5.29
CA GLY A 241 3.30 7.90 -6.72
C GLY A 241 3.20 9.39 -7.06
N GLY A 242 3.88 10.26 -6.32
CA GLY A 242 3.89 11.70 -6.53
C GLY A 242 2.71 12.46 -5.89
N ARG A 243 1.73 11.80 -5.29
CA ARG A 243 0.52 12.41 -4.73
C ARG A 243 0.82 13.49 -3.68
N CYS A 244 1.80 13.26 -2.83
CA CYS A 244 2.21 14.16 -1.74
C CYS A 244 3.43 15.02 -2.11
N GLY A 245 3.89 14.99 -3.38
CA GLY A 245 5.02 15.79 -3.85
C GLY A 245 6.35 15.02 -3.95
N ALA A 246 6.43 13.84 -3.34
CA ALA A 246 7.53 12.89 -3.46
C ALA A 246 7.02 11.55 -3.99
N MET A 247 7.92 10.68 -4.51
CA MET A 247 7.52 9.34 -4.95
C MET A 247 6.90 8.55 -3.79
N PHE A 248 7.48 8.65 -2.60
CA PHE A 248 6.96 8.04 -1.37
C PHE A 248 6.77 9.10 -0.30
N ALA A 249 5.55 9.23 0.23
CA ALA A 249 5.21 10.20 1.26
C ALA A 249 5.97 9.94 2.59
N ILE A 250 6.33 8.69 2.88
CA ILE A 250 7.10 8.32 4.07
C ILE A 250 8.51 8.92 4.07
N SER A 251 9.06 9.28 2.89
CA SER A 251 10.39 9.88 2.79
C SER A 251 10.47 11.22 3.52
N ASP A 252 9.38 11.99 3.55
CA ASP A 252 9.29 13.28 4.25
C ASP A 252 9.38 13.12 5.79
N GLU A 253 9.08 11.94 6.29
CA GLU A 253 9.17 11.62 7.74
C GLU A 253 10.60 11.25 8.18
N GLY A 254 11.52 11.07 7.22
CA GLY A 254 12.91 10.72 7.48
C GLY A 254 13.10 9.32 8.07
N VAL A 255 12.21 8.38 7.75
CA VAL A 255 12.26 6.99 8.18
C VAL A 255 12.19 6.04 6.98
N ALA A 256 12.79 4.86 7.11
CA ALA A 256 12.73 3.80 6.13
C ALA A 256 11.86 2.64 6.64
N PRO A 257 10.79 2.26 5.92
CA PRO A 257 10.04 1.04 6.21
C PRO A 257 10.79 -0.19 5.68
N ASP A 258 10.42 -1.37 6.18
CA ASP A 258 10.95 -2.65 5.69
C ASP A 258 10.24 -3.10 4.41
N ILE A 259 8.98 -2.69 4.25
CA ILE A 259 8.14 -2.99 3.08
C ILE A 259 7.32 -1.75 2.71
N ILE A 260 7.19 -1.48 1.41
CA ILE A 260 6.27 -0.46 0.87
C ILE A 260 5.26 -1.15 -0.07
N THR A 261 4.00 -0.71 -0.05
CA THR A 261 3.00 -1.10 -1.05
C THR A 261 2.56 0.11 -1.86
N VAL A 262 2.52 -0.01 -3.19
CA VAL A 262 2.08 1.04 -4.13
C VAL A 262 1.06 0.50 -5.14
N ALA A 263 0.19 1.37 -5.62
CA ALA A 263 -0.77 1.10 -6.69
C ALA A 263 -1.37 2.42 -7.20
N LYS A 264 -2.61 2.45 -7.64
CA LYS A 264 -3.36 3.65 -8.05
C LYS A 264 -2.58 4.56 -8.99
N GLY A 265 -1.91 5.59 -8.45
CA GLY A 265 -1.09 6.54 -9.21
C GLY A 265 0.03 5.88 -10.02
N LEU A 266 0.53 4.72 -9.59
CA LEU A 266 1.52 3.93 -10.34
C LEU A 266 1.01 3.59 -11.74
N GLY A 267 -0.24 3.14 -11.87
CA GLY A 267 -0.85 2.85 -13.17
C GLY A 267 -1.59 4.03 -13.80
N GLY A 268 -1.76 5.15 -13.07
CA GLY A 268 -2.44 6.34 -13.56
C GLY A 268 -3.88 6.13 -14.05
N GLY A 269 -4.47 4.95 -13.83
CA GLY A 269 -5.79 4.55 -14.32
C GLY A 269 -5.78 3.87 -15.70
N TYR A 270 -4.61 3.67 -16.32
CA TYR A 270 -4.48 3.05 -17.64
C TYR A 270 -4.52 1.54 -17.59
N GLN A 271 -3.81 0.94 -16.62
CA GLN A 271 -3.84 -0.50 -16.38
C GLN A 271 -3.92 -0.80 -14.88
N PRO A 272 -4.55 -1.93 -14.50
CA PRO A 272 -4.47 -2.45 -13.14
C PRO A 272 -3.04 -2.87 -12.83
N ILE A 273 -2.39 -2.17 -11.91
CA ILE A 273 -1.06 -2.48 -11.42
C ILE A 273 -0.92 -2.08 -9.95
N GLY A 274 -0.12 -2.83 -9.23
CA GLY A 274 0.40 -2.51 -7.92
C GLY A 274 1.77 -3.13 -7.74
N ALA A 275 2.48 -2.74 -6.71
CA ALA A 275 3.75 -3.35 -6.35
C ALA A 275 3.91 -3.39 -4.83
N MET A 276 4.71 -4.34 -4.38
CA MET A 276 5.29 -4.42 -3.05
C MET A 276 6.80 -4.31 -3.21
N LEU A 277 7.42 -3.36 -2.52
CA LEU A 277 8.86 -3.21 -2.41
C LEU A 277 9.32 -3.77 -1.09
N SER A 278 10.47 -4.42 -1.02
CA SER A 278 11.02 -5.00 0.20
C SER A 278 12.49 -4.69 0.41
N ALA A 279 12.90 -4.60 1.67
CA ALA A 279 14.27 -4.43 2.08
C ALA A 279 15.14 -5.67 1.74
N GLY A 280 16.43 -5.45 1.52
CA GLY A 280 17.37 -6.48 1.11
C GLY A 280 17.47 -7.63 2.10
N HIS A 281 17.45 -7.35 3.41
CA HIS A 281 17.54 -8.38 4.45
C HIS A 281 16.37 -9.38 4.40
N ILE A 282 15.17 -8.96 3.97
CA ILE A 282 14.01 -9.84 3.79
C ILE A 282 14.25 -10.79 2.60
N ALA A 283 14.68 -10.22 1.47
CA ALA A 283 14.97 -11.02 0.28
C ALA A 283 16.12 -12.02 0.51
N ASP A 284 17.17 -11.61 1.23
CA ASP A 284 18.29 -12.49 1.59
C ASP A 284 17.84 -13.64 2.51
N ALA A 285 16.95 -13.38 3.47
CA ALA A 285 16.41 -14.44 4.32
C ALA A 285 15.65 -15.49 3.49
N LEU A 286 14.82 -15.09 2.54
CA LEU A 286 14.11 -16.01 1.64
C LEU A 286 15.08 -16.78 0.76
N LYS A 287 16.09 -16.10 0.22
CA LYS A 287 17.10 -16.72 -0.66
C LYS A 287 17.93 -17.78 0.06
N LEU A 288 18.26 -17.53 1.32
CA LEU A 288 19.03 -18.47 2.16
C LEU A 288 18.15 -19.61 2.70
N GLY A 289 16.86 -19.38 2.90
CA GLY A 289 15.91 -20.34 3.41
C GLY A 289 15.23 -21.15 2.32
N SER A 290 13.96 -20.87 2.04
CA SER A 290 13.13 -21.61 1.06
C SER A 290 13.52 -21.41 -0.41
N GLY A 291 14.36 -20.44 -0.71
CA GLY A 291 14.83 -20.11 -2.06
C GLY A 291 13.93 -19.17 -2.84
N GLY A 292 12.82 -18.71 -2.28
CA GLY A 292 11.93 -17.76 -2.94
C GLY A 292 10.63 -17.47 -2.21
N PHE A 293 9.94 -16.43 -2.63
CA PHE A 293 8.65 -16.04 -2.07
C PHE A 293 7.54 -17.01 -2.51
N GLN A 294 6.91 -17.68 -1.54
CA GLN A 294 5.88 -18.71 -1.76
C GLN A 294 4.50 -18.08 -2.03
N HIS A 295 4.46 -17.15 -2.98
CA HIS A 295 3.27 -16.42 -3.36
C HIS A 295 3.36 -15.97 -4.82
N GLY A 296 2.21 -15.90 -5.50
CA GLY A 296 2.14 -15.43 -6.87
C GLY A 296 0.72 -15.33 -7.40
N HIS A 297 0.59 -14.59 -8.49
CA HIS A 297 -0.64 -14.44 -9.28
C HIS A 297 -0.31 -14.66 -10.74
N THR A 298 -1.30 -15.09 -11.54
CA THR A 298 -1.11 -15.39 -12.97
C THR A 298 -0.60 -14.19 -13.77
N TYR A 299 -1.04 -12.97 -13.43
CA TYR A 299 -0.71 -11.74 -14.16
C TYR A 299 0.36 -10.87 -13.48
N LEU A 300 1.29 -11.49 -12.74
CA LEU A 300 2.41 -10.76 -12.18
C LEU A 300 3.28 -10.14 -13.27
N GLY A 301 3.69 -8.88 -13.10
CA GLY A 301 4.60 -8.21 -14.02
C GLY A 301 4.07 -8.19 -15.46
N HIS A 302 2.79 -7.87 -15.65
CA HIS A 302 2.16 -7.86 -16.98
C HIS A 302 2.78 -6.78 -17.88
N PRO A 303 3.29 -7.12 -19.08
CA PRO A 303 4.09 -6.21 -19.91
C PRO A 303 3.37 -4.91 -20.31
N ILE A 304 2.06 -4.95 -20.47
CA ILE A 304 1.26 -3.77 -20.88
C ILE A 304 0.98 -2.86 -19.66
N ALA A 305 1.02 -3.39 -18.44
CA ALA A 305 0.74 -2.63 -17.24
C ALA A 305 1.92 -1.79 -16.78
#